data_abcac4d4a48f4f0bd0b644be376b7057
#
_entry.id   abcac4d4a48f4f0bd0b644be376b7057
#
_cell.length_a   1.000
_cell.length_b   1.000
_cell.length_c   1.000
_cell.angle_alpha   90.00
_cell.angle_beta   90.00
_cell.angle_gamma   90.00
#
_symmetry.space_group_name_H-M   'P 1'
#
loop_
_entity.id
_entity.type
_entity.pdbx_description
1 polymer ?
#
loop_
_entity_poly.entity_id
_entity_poly.type
_entity_poly.pdbx_seq_one_letter_code
_entity_poly.pdbx_strand_id
1 'polypeptide(L)'
;MGVEYIHKLRICHRDLKPENLLLDERNNIKIVDFGLSNIYKEGDTLKTACGSPCYAAPEMIAGKKYLGLISDTWSCGIILYAMACGYLPFEDPNTNKLYKKILSCDYLIPGFISA
;
A
#
# COMPACT_ATOMS: atom_id res chain seq x y z
N MET A 1 13.34 -10.22 -1.22
CA MET A 1 12.44 -9.10 -1.52
C MET A 1 12.42 -8.12 -0.36
N GLY A 2 12.41 -6.82 -0.67
CA GLY A 2 12.52 -5.78 0.37
C GLY A 2 11.40 -5.80 1.40
N VAL A 3 10.13 -5.90 0.96
CA VAL A 3 8.99 -5.93 1.89
C VAL A 3 9.04 -7.17 2.76
N GLU A 4 9.36 -8.33 2.18
CA GLU A 4 9.52 -9.56 2.95
C GLU A 4 10.60 -9.40 4.03
N TYR A 5 11.71 -8.75 3.70
CA TYR A 5 12.80 -8.53 4.63
C TYR A 5 12.37 -7.70 5.84
N ILE A 6 11.72 -6.55 5.60
CA ILE A 6 11.26 -5.71 6.71
C ILE A 6 10.17 -6.40 7.54
N HIS A 7 9.32 -7.19 6.91
CA HIS A 7 8.27 -7.93 7.61
C HIS A 7 8.86 -9.05 8.48
N LYS A 8 9.96 -9.66 8.06
CA LYS A 8 10.67 -10.62 8.91
C LYS A 8 11.24 -9.96 10.16
N LEU A 9 11.59 -8.68 10.08
CA LEU A 9 12.04 -7.89 11.22
C LEU A 9 10.87 -7.30 12.02
N ARG A 10 9.63 -7.63 11.66
CA ARG A 10 8.40 -7.12 12.26
C ARG A 10 8.27 -5.61 12.15
N ILE A 11 8.76 -5.07 11.04
CA ILE A 11 8.61 -3.66 10.69
C ILE A 11 7.54 -3.54 9.60
N CYS A 12 6.57 -2.67 9.83
CA CYS A 12 5.52 -2.35 8.90
C CYS A 12 5.80 -0.96 8.33
N HIS A 13 5.90 -0.81 7.03
CA HIS A 13 6.26 0.46 6.40
C HIS A 13 5.16 1.51 6.52
N ARG A 14 3.94 1.13 6.15
CA ARG A 14 2.71 1.94 6.23
C ARG A 14 2.59 3.08 5.22
N ASP A 15 3.57 3.28 4.34
CA ASP A 15 3.51 4.31 3.30
C ASP A 15 4.17 3.83 2.00
N LEU A 16 3.86 2.59 1.60
CA LEU A 16 4.37 2.04 0.35
C LEU A 16 3.65 2.67 -0.84
N LYS A 17 4.41 3.31 -1.71
CA LYS A 17 3.95 3.95 -2.94
C LYS A 17 5.15 4.16 -3.86
N PRO A 18 4.93 4.40 -5.17
CA PRO A 18 6.06 4.54 -6.12
C PRO A 18 7.06 5.62 -5.72
N GLU A 19 6.62 6.72 -5.11
CA GLU A 19 7.51 7.80 -4.68
C GLU A 19 8.51 7.36 -3.61
N ASN A 20 8.20 6.29 -2.88
CA ASN A 20 9.06 5.72 -1.84
C ASN A 20 9.85 4.51 -2.34
N LEU A 21 9.87 4.29 -3.64
CA LEU A 21 10.66 3.24 -4.29
C LEU A 21 11.64 3.90 -5.23
N LEU A 22 12.93 3.79 -4.91
CA LEU A 22 13.99 4.38 -5.72
C LEU A 22 14.78 3.29 -6.42
N LEU A 23 15.41 3.64 -7.53
CA LEU A 23 16.28 2.74 -8.28
C LEU A 23 17.72 3.17 -8.10
N ASP A 24 18.63 2.20 -7.91
CA ASP A 24 20.05 2.49 -7.92
C ASP A 24 20.61 2.45 -9.35
N GLU A 25 21.92 2.60 -9.49
CA GLU A 25 22.56 2.62 -10.80
C GLU A 25 22.37 1.34 -11.60
N ARG A 26 22.11 0.23 -10.91
CA ARG A 26 21.91 -1.09 -11.52
C ARG A 26 20.42 -1.45 -11.64
N ASN A 27 19.54 -0.45 -11.44
CA ASN A 27 18.09 -0.64 -11.46
C ASN A 27 17.58 -1.57 -10.35
N ASN A 28 18.30 -1.68 -9.24
CA ASN A 28 17.79 -2.37 -8.06
C ASN A 28 16.86 -1.43 -7.30
N ILE A 29 15.71 -1.95 -6.85
CA ILE A 29 14.71 -1.16 -6.11
C ILE A 29 15.15 -1.03 -4.67
N LYS A 30 15.06 0.20 -4.14
CA LYS A 30 15.32 0.52 -2.74
C LYS A 30 14.07 1.12 -2.13
N ILE A 31 13.63 0.58 -1.01
CA ILE A 31 12.50 1.11 -0.25
C ILE A 31 13.03 2.19 0.68
N VAL A 32 12.42 3.37 0.63
CA VAL A 32 12.85 4.52 1.43
C VAL A 32 11.68 5.11 2.21
N ASP A 33 11.98 6.11 3.04
CA ASP A 33 11.04 6.89 3.82
C ASP A 33 10.23 6.04 4.80
N PHE A 34 10.90 5.63 5.88
CA PHE A 34 10.29 4.88 6.97
C PHE A 34 9.71 5.79 8.06
N GLY A 35 9.41 7.07 7.72
CA GLY A 35 8.90 8.03 8.68
C GLY A 35 7.59 7.63 9.36
N LEU A 36 6.75 6.85 8.67
CA LEU A 36 5.50 6.34 9.21
C LEU A 36 5.60 4.88 9.66
N SER A 37 6.78 4.27 9.60
CA SER A 37 6.95 2.86 9.94
C SER A 37 6.74 2.61 11.43
N ASN A 38 6.42 1.37 11.76
CA ASN A 38 6.24 0.94 13.14
C ASN A 38 6.71 -0.50 13.30
N ILE A 39 7.16 -0.81 14.52
CA ILE A 39 7.54 -2.17 14.89
C ILE A 39 6.30 -2.81 15.55
N TYR A 40 6.01 -4.05 15.17
CA TYR A 40 4.87 -4.78 15.72
C TYR A 40 5.31 -6.15 16.20
N LYS A 41 4.55 -6.70 17.16
CA LYS A 41 4.72 -8.08 17.60
C LYS A 41 3.76 -8.96 16.82
N GLU A 42 4.10 -10.25 16.70
CA GLU A 42 3.25 -11.20 16.03
C GLU A 42 1.85 -11.21 16.64
N GLY A 43 0.83 -11.05 15.82
CA GLY A 43 -0.55 -10.98 16.27
C GLY A 43 -1.02 -9.59 16.71
N ASP A 44 -0.12 -8.63 16.87
CA ASP A 44 -0.50 -7.26 17.21
C ASP A 44 -1.22 -6.56 16.06
N THR A 45 -2.10 -5.64 16.42
CA THR A 45 -2.81 -4.81 15.45
C THR A 45 -2.41 -3.35 15.62
N LEU A 46 -2.54 -2.57 14.56
CA LEU A 46 -2.27 -1.14 14.54
C LEU A 46 -3.58 -0.38 14.44
N LYS A 47 -3.63 0.81 15.05
CA LYS A 47 -4.84 1.65 15.05
C LYS A 47 -4.65 2.95 14.28
N THR A 48 -3.40 3.41 14.14
CA THR A 48 -3.12 4.70 13.54
C THR A 48 -3.22 4.61 12.03
N ALA A 49 -4.20 5.29 11.44
CA ALA A 49 -4.30 5.44 9.99
C ALA A 49 -3.25 6.44 9.54
N CYS A 50 -2.47 6.08 8.54
CA CYS A 50 -1.40 6.90 8.00
C CYS A 50 -1.11 6.49 6.56
N GLY A 51 -0.22 7.25 5.91
CA GLY A 51 0.14 7.01 4.53
C GLY A 51 -0.74 7.75 3.55
N SER A 52 -0.59 7.45 2.28
CA SER A 52 -1.29 8.11 1.19
C SER A 52 -2.59 7.38 0.88
N PRO A 53 -3.75 8.06 0.89
CA PRO A 53 -5.06 7.38 0.78
C PRO A 53 -5.22 6.46 -0.43
N CYS A 54 -4.68 6.83 -1.60
CA CYS A 54 -4.83 6.02 -2.81
C CYS A 54 -4.19 4.63 -2.69
N TYR A 55 -3.22 4.48 -1.80
CA TYR A 55 -2.48 3.23 -1.58
C TYR A 55 -2.87 2.54 -0.27
N ALA A 56 -3.75 3.15 0.52
CA ALA A 56 -4.11 2.63 1.84
C ALA A 56 -5.13 1.50 1.74
N ALA A 57 -4.97 0.49 2.60
CA ALA A 57 -5.90 -0.62 2.69
C ALA A 57 -7.26 -0.19 3.26
N PRO A 58 -8.35 -0.90 2.93
CA PRO A 58 -9.69 -0.55 3.43
C PRO A 58 -9.78 -0.45 4.95
N GLU A 59 -9.14 -1.35 5.67
CA GLU A 59 -9.15 -1.35 7.14
C GLU A 59 -8.49 -0.11 7.74
N MET A 60 -7.46 0.44 7.09
CA MET A 60 -6.84 1.69 7.51
C MET A 60 -7.80 2.87 7.34
N ILE A 61 -8.47 2.92 6.19
CA ILE A 61 -9.41 3.99 5.87
C ILE A 61 -10.63 3.95 6.78
N ALA A 62 -11.07 2.75 7.13
CA ALA A 62 -12.20 2.57 8.04
C ALA A 62 -11.87 2.94 9.49
N GLY A 63 -10.60 3.22 9.80
CA GLY A 63 -10.19 3.57 11.15
C GLY A 63 -10.21 2.39 12.12
N LYS A 64 -10.25 1.17 11.61
CA LYS A 64 -10.26 -0.04 12.41
C LYS A 64 -8.84 -0.47 12.75
N LYS A 65 -8.71 -1.36 13.74
CA LYS A 65 -7.44 -2.02 13.99
C LYS A 65 -7.06 -2.85 12.78
N TYR A 66 -5.78 -2.89 12.44
CA TYR A 66 -5.31 -3.62 11.27
C TYR A 66 -3.97 -4.30 11.53
N LEU A 67 -3.67 -5.32 10.72
CA LEU A 67 -2.38 -5.98 10.72
C LEU A 67 -1.48 -5.26 9.69
N GLY A 68 -0.36 -4.70 10.15
CA GLY A 68 0.52 -3.91 9.29
C GLY A 68 1.07 -4.68 8.11
N LEU A 69 1.37 -5.98 8.30
CA LEU A 69 1.83 -6.86 7.24
C LEU A 69 0.82 -6.93 6.08
N ILE A 70 -0.45 -7.10 6.42
CA ILE A 70 -1.53 -7.22 5.43
C ILE A 70 -1.76 -5.88 4.74
N SER A 71 -1.72 -4.78 5.49
CA SER A 71 -1.88 -3.43 4.91
C SER A 71 -0.76 -3.10 3.93
N ASP A 72 0.49 -3.43 4.26
CA ASP A 72 1.61 -3.23 3.33
C ASP A 72 1.44 -4.10 2.07
N THR A 73 0.92 -5.31 2.21
CA THR A 73 0.64 -6.19 1.06
C THR A 73 -0.41 -5.59 0.14
N TRP A 74 -1.47 -5.00 0.69
CA TRP A 74 -2.46 -4.26 -0.11
C TRP A 74 -1.80 -3.14 -0.91
N SER A 75 -0.95 -2.34 -0.25
CA SER A 75 -0.23 -1.25 -0.93
C SER A 75 0.65 -1.75 -2.06
N CYS A 76 1.31 -2.89 -1.90
CA CYS A 76 2.08 -3.54 -2.97
C CYS A 76 1.19 -3.90 -4.16
N GLY A 77 -0.03 -4.38 -3.91
CA GLY A 77 -1.00 -4.68 -4.96
C GLY A 77 -1.41 -3.44 -5.74
N ILE A 78 -1.63 -2.33 -5.05
CA ILE A 78 -1.96 -1.05 -5.69
C ILE A 78 -0.80 -0.58 -6.58
N ILE A 79 0.44 -0.70 -6.10
CA ILE A 79 1.62 -0.35 -6.90
C ILE A 79 1.71 -1.22 -8.14
N LEU A 80 1.48 -2.51 -8.02
CA LEU A 80 1.49 -3.44 -9.14
C LEU A 80 0.44 -3.04 -10.19
N TYR A 81 -0.77 -2.73 -9.75
CA TYR A 81 -1.84 -2.29 -10.65
C TYR A 81 -1.42 -1.01 -11.39
N ALA A 82 -0.85 -0.04 -10.69
CA ALA A 82 -0.40 1.22 -11.29
C ALA A 82 0.71 0.98 -12.32
N MET A 83 1.64 0.07 -12.04
CA MET A 83 2.71 -0.27 -12.99
C MET A 83 2.17 -0.96 -14.24
N ALA A 84 1.17 -1.83 -14.08
CA ALA A 84 0.61 -2.59 -15.21
C ALA A 84 -0.32 -1.74 -16.06
N CYS A 85 -1.07 -0.82 -15.48
CA CYS A 85 -2.12 -0.07 -16.15
C CYS A 85 -1.73 1.37 -16.50
N GLY A 86 -0.77 1.95 -15.78
CA GLY A 86 -0.39 3.35 -15.94
C GLY A 86 -1.27 4.33 -15.17
N TYR A 87 -2.20 3.83 -14.35
CA TYR A 87 -3.05 4.65 -13.50
C TYR A 87 -3.50 3.83 -12.28
N LEU A 88 -4.02 4.51 -11.26
CA LEU A 88 -4.42 3.88 -10.01
C LEU A 88 -5.79 3.21 -10.11
N PRO A 89 -6.01 2.08 -9.38
CA PRO A 89 -7.32 1.42 -9.35
C PRO A 89 -8.37 2.24 -8.59
N PHE A 90 -7.94 3.00 -7.60
CA PHE A 90 -8.83 3.82 -6.77
C PHE A 90 -8.33 5.26 -6.80
N GLU A 91 -9.09 6.15 -7.41
CA GLU A 91 -8.73 7.54 -7.54
C GLU A 91 -9.98 8.39 -7.73
N ASP A 92 -10.07 9.51 -6.99
CA ASP A 92 -11.17 10.44 -7.11
C ASP A 92 -10.76 11.78 -6.48
N PRO A 93 -11.07 12.94 -7.11
CA PRO A 93 -10.78 14.23 -6.51
C PRO A 93 -11.50 14.46 -5.18
N ASN A 94 -12.66 13.79 -4.97
CA ASN A 94 -13.40 13.84 -3.73
C ASN A 94 -12.93 12.71 -2.82
N THR A 95 -12.35 13.07 -1.67
CA THR A 95 -11.78 12.09 -0.72
C THR A 95 -12.82 11.10 -0.23
N ASN A 96 -14.06 11.55 0.02
CA ASN A 96 -15.13 10.66 0.49
C ASN A 96 -15.48 9.61 -0.56
N LYS A 97 -15.53 10.00 -1.84
CA LYS A 97 -15.79 9.06 -2.94
C LYS A 97 -14.65 8.07 -3.10
N LEU A 98 -13.40 8.54 -2.96
CA LEU A 98 -12.22 7.68 -2.98
C LEU A 98 -12.31 6.62 -1.89
N TYR A 99 -12.64 7.01 -0.67
CA TYR A 99 -12.78 6.07 0.45
C TYR A 99 -13.87 5.04 0.18
N LYS A 100 -14.99 5.44 -0.38
CA LYS A 100 -16.08 4.51 -0.74
C LYS A 100 -15.61 3.47 -1.75
N LYS A 101 -14.87 3.89 -2.77
CA LYS A 101 -14.32 2.97 -3.77
C LYS A 101 -13.40 1.94 -3.15
N ILE A 102 -12.51 2.37 -2.24
CA ILE A 102 -11.57 1.47 -1.57
C ILE A 102 -12.32 0.50 -0.67
N LEU A 103 -13.25 0.99 0.14
CA LEU A 103 -14.01 0.16 1.08
C LEU A 103 -14.87 -0.90 0.38
N SER A 104 -15.41 -0.57 -0.80
CA SER A 104 -16.21 -1.52 -1.59
C SER A 104 -15.37 -2.39 -2.51
N CYS A 105 -14.06 -2.12 -2.60
CA CYS A 105 -13.15 -2.82 -3.50
C CYS A 105 -13.62 -2.73 -4.97
N ASP A 106 -14.15 -1.57 -5.35
CA ASP A 106 -14.71 -1.33 -6.68
C ASP A 106 -13.62 -0.83 -7.64
N TYR A 107 -13.12 -1.73 -8.48
CA TYR A 107 -12.10 -1.42 -9.48
C TYR A 107 -12.32 -2.25 -10.73
N LEU A 108 -11.70 -1.81 -11.83
CA LEU A 108 -11.80 -2.48 -13.11
C LEU A 108 -10.44 -3.02 -13.53
N ILE A 109 -10.45 -4.19 -14.19
CA ILE A 109 -9.27 -4.72 -14.84
C ILE A 109 -9.39 -4.39 -16.32
N PRO A 110 -8.50 -3.51 -16.86
CA PRO A 110 -8.57 -3.15 -18.27
C PRO A 110 -8.37 -4.35 -19.19
N GLY A 111 -8.99 -4.32 -20.36
CA GLY A 111 -8.93 -5.42 -21.31
C GLY A 111 -7.54 -5.70 -21.86
N PHE A 112 -6.60 -4.73 -21.76
CA PHE A 112 -5.22 -4.91 -22.24
C PHE A 112 -4.33 -5.65 -21.22
N ILE A 113 -4.83 -5.93 -20.02
CA ILE A 113 -4.09 -6.68 -19.00
C ILE A 113 -4.22 -8.17 -19.27
N SER A 114 -3.08 -8.88 -19.29
CA SER A 114 -3.09 -10.33 -19.46
C SER A 114 -3.72 -11.03 -18.25
N ALA A 115 -4.40 -12.10 -18.51
CA ALA A 115 -5.08 -12.87 -17.47
C ALA A 115 -4.10 -13.56 -16.52
#